data_d8c062b8e555342dc7d2d4d36223d5a7
#
_entry.id   d8c062b8e555342dc7d2d4d36223d5a7
#
_cell.length_a   1.000
_cell.length_b   1.000
_cell.length_c   1.000
_cell.angle_alpha   90.00
_cell.angle_beta   90.00
_cell.angle_gamma   90.00
#
_symmetry.space_group_name_H-M   'P 1'
#
loop_
_entity.id
_entity.type
_entity.pdbx_description
1 polymer ?
#
loop_
_entity_poly.entity_id
_entity_poly.type
_entity_poly.pdbx_seq_one_letter_code
_entity_poly.pdbx_strand_id
1 'polypeptide(L)'
;MKEIEEKKSDAAYWFKELRDHFCSVFQEIDGSVFKRKKWKHKEEGGGEMSIMKGRVFEKVGVNISTVSGQFSEEYRSKVKGTEQSPNYWASGISLVAHMQSPKVPAFHFNTRFLSTGENWFGGGADMTPTLLSLIHISEPTRHHV
;
A
#
# COMPACT_ATOMS: atom_id res chain seq x y z
N MET A 1 3.74 -20.65 18.58
CA MET A 1 4.31 -19.53 17.81
C MET A 1 4.23 -19.86 16.31
N LYS A 2 3.74 -18.94 15.48
CA LYS A 2 3.67 -19.18 14.04
C LYS A 2 5.03 -19.12 13.39
N GLU A 3 5.28 -20.02 12.47
CA GLU A 3 6.46 -20.02 11.63
C GLU A 3 6.43 -18.84 10.65
N ILE A 4 7.60 -18.39 10.18
CA ILE A 4 7.68 -17.24 9.29
C ILE A 4 6.91 -17.45 7.97
N GLU A 5 6.91 -18.64 7.41
CA GLU A 5 6.18 -18.90 6.17
C GLU A 5 4.67 -18.78 6.38
N GLU A 6 4.16 -19.17 7.55
CA GLU A 6 2.76 -18.99 7.91
C GLU A 6 2.41 -17.52 8.08
N LYS A 7 3.29 -16.75 8.70
CA LYS A 7 3.12 -15.29 8.86
C LYS A 7 3.08 -14.58 7.52
N LYS A 8 3.96 -14.97 6.59
CA LYS A 8 3.96 -14.44 5.22
C LYS A 8 2.64 -14.73 4.50
N SER A 9 2.17 -15.95 4.59
CA SER A 9 0.91 -16.37 3.99
C SER A 9 -0.27 -15.61 4.57
N ASP A 10 -0.33 -15.47 5.88
CA ASP A 10 -1.39 -14.74 6.58
C ASP A 10 -1.38 -13.26 6.18
N ALA A 11 -0.20 -12.64 6.11
CA ALA A 11 -0.08 -11.24 5.72
C ALA A 11 -0.56 -11.02 4.28
N ALA A 12 -0.11 -11.85 3.34
CA ALA A 12 -0.51 -11.74 1.95
C ALA A 12 -2.02 -11.93 1.78
N TYR A 13 -2.61 -12.87 2.50
CA TYR A 13 -4.05 -13.09 2.49
C TYR A 13 -4.80 -11.87 3.05
N TRP A 14 -4.32 -11.34 4.16
CA TRP A 14 -4.92 -10.16 4.79
C TRP A 14 -4.94 -8.95 3.85
N PHE A 15 -3.85 -8.72 3.12
CA PHE A 15 -3.81 -7.60 2.17
C PHE A 15 -4.81 -7.76 1.03
N LYS A 16 -5.08 -8.98 0.59
CA LYS A 16 -6.14 -9.23 -0.41
C LYS A 16 -7.52 -8.93 0.15
N GLU A 17 -7.79 -9.37 1.37
CA GLU A 17 -9.05 -9.09 2.07
C GLU A 17 -9.24 -7.58 2.24
N LEU A 18 -8.19 -6.89 2.67
CA LEU A 18 -8.22 -5.44 2.87
C LEU A 18 -8.45 -4.70 1.55
N ARG A 19 -7.78 -5.13 0.46
CA ARG A 19 -8.02 -4.58 -0.87
C ARG A 19 -9.47 -4.71 -1.28
N ASP A 20 -10.05 -5.88 -1.11
CA ASP A 20 -11.43 -6.13 -1.47
C ASP A 20 -12.39 -5.27 -0.66
N HIS A 21 -12.11 -5.09 0.62
CA HIS A 21 -12.90 -4.22 1.49
C HIS A 21 -12.82 -2.76 1.03
N PHE A 22 -11.62 -2.24 0.77
CA PHE A 22 -11.46 -0.88 0.25
C PHE A 22 -12.20 -0.69 -1.07
N CYS A 23 -12.04 -1.60 -2.01
CA CYS A 23 -12.72 -1.51 -3.29
C CYS A 23 -14.23 -1.46 -3.13
N SER A 24 -14.77 -2.29 -2.24
CA SER A 24 -16.21 -2.32 -1.96
C SER A 24 -16.71 -0.99 -1.41
N VAL A 25 -16.00 -0.42 -0.43
CA VAL A 25 -16.38 0.86 0.18
C VAL A 25 -16.35 2.01 -0.85
N PHE A 26 -15.28 2.11 -1.63
CA PHE A 26 -15.15 3.18 -2.62
C PHE A 26 -16.16 3.03 -3.75
N GLN A 27 -16.46 1.81 -4.18
CA GLN A 27 -17.51 1.56 -5.18
C GLN A 27 -18.89 1.98 -4.67
N GLU A 28 -19.16 1.70 -3.41
CA GLU A 28 -20.44 2.10 -2.79
C GLU A 28 -20.59 3.61 -2.76
N ILE A 29 -19.52 4.34 -2.42
CA ILE A 29 -19.55 5.81 -2.38
C ILE A 29 -19.75 6.40 -3.77
N ASP A 30 -19.04 5.90 -4.78
CA ASP A 30 -18.99 6.49 -6.12
C ASP A 30 -20.08 5.98 -7.05
N GLY A 31 -20.42 4.69 -6.95
CA GLY A 31 -21.29 4.01 -7.91
C GLY A 31 -20.57 3.47 -9.13
N SER A 32 -19.25 3.61 -9.19
CA SER A 32 -18.41 3.10 -10.27
C SER A 32 -17.70 1.81 -9.83
N VAL A 33 -17.03 1.15 -10.76
CA VAL A 33 -16.36 -0.13 -10.49
C VAL A 33 -14.85 -0.02 -10.71
N PHE A 34 -14.10 -0.85 -9.99
CA PHE A 34 -12.65 -0.97 -10.18
C PHE A 34 -12.34 -1.86 -11.37
N LYS A 35 -11.29 -1.49 -12.09
CA LYS A 35 -10.66 -2.34 -13.11
C LYS A 35 -9.35 -2.84 -12.53
N ARG A 36 -9.09 -4.13 -12.70
CA ARG A 36 -7.91 -4.79 -12.14
C ARG A 36 -6.91 -5.15 -13.23
N LYS A 37 -5.63 -5.00 -12.91
CA LYS A 37 -4.54 -5.37 -13.80
C LYS A 37 -3.42 -5.98 -12.99
N LYS A 38 -3.03 -7.20 -13.33
CA LYS A 38 -1.89 -7.87 -12.72
C LYS A 38 -0.59 -7.37 -13.30
N TRP A 39 0.45 -7.34 -12.48
CA TRP A 39 1.79 -7.00 -12.90
C TRP A 39 2.79 -7.97 -12.28
N LYS A 40 3.95 -8.11 -12.91
CA LYS A 40 5.01 -8.99 -12.42
C LYS A 40 6.18 -8.17 -11.91
N HIS A 41 6.76 -8.66 -10.80
CA HIS A 41 7.99 -8.07 -10.28
C HIS A 41 9.18 -8.54 -11.14
N LYS A 42 10.21 -7.72 -11.19
CA LYS A 42 11.42 -7.97 -11.98
C LYS A 42 12.11 -9.29 -11.61
N GLU A 43 12.16 -9.62 -10.33
CA GLU A 43 12.78 -10.85 -9.84
C GLU A 43 11.73 -11.95 -9.63
N GLU A 44 10.97 -11.87 -8.56
CA GLU A 44 9.95 -12.86 -8.24
C GLU A 44 8.71 -12.21 -7.63
N GLY A 45 7.55 -12.75 -7.98
CA GLY A 45 6.28 -12.26 -7.49
C GLY A 45 5.69 -11.17 -8.36
N GLY A 46 4.81 -10.40 -7.78
CA GLY A 46 4.11 -9.32 -8.48
C GLY A 46 2.97 -8.80 -7.65
N GLY A 47 2.00 -8.24 -8.31
CA GLY A 47 0.84 -7.67 -7.64
C GLY A 47 -0.33 -7.47 -8.57
N GLU A 48 -1.33 -6.80 -8.05
CA GLU A 48 -2.52 -6.45 -8.80
C GLU A 48 -2.92 -5.02 -8.46
N MET A 49 -3.02 -4.20 -9.49
CA MET A 49 -3.50 -2.83 -9.38
C MET A 49 -5.00 -2.83 -9.62
N SER A 50 -5.74 -2.17 -8.74
CA SER A 50 -7.17 -1.92 -8.90
C SER A 50 -7.37 -0.41 -9.03
N ILE A 51 -7.98 0.03 -10.12
CA ILE A 51 -8.18 1.46 -10.40
C ILE A 51 -9.64 1.74 -10.70
N MET A 52 -10.17 2.79 -10.07
CA MET A 52 -11.51 3.30 -10.33
C MET A 52 -11.41 4.79 -10.65
N LYS A 53 -12.13 5.20 -11.67
CA LYS A 53 -12.35 6.61 -12.02
C LYS A 53 -13.85 6.81 -12.09
N GLY A 54 -14.35 7.82 -11.40
CA GLY A 54 -15.77 8.03 -11.30
C GLY A 54 -16.14 9.49 -11.11
N ARG A 55 -17.35 9.70 -10.65
CA ARG A 55 -17.92 11.04 -10.49
C ARG A 55 -17.55 11.73 -9.16
N VAL A 56 -17.35 10.95 -8.11
CA VAL A 56 -16.92 11.48 -6.80
C VAL A 56 -15.41 11.48 -6.74
N PHE A 57 -14.79 10.40 -7.20
CA PHE A 57 -13.34 10.26 -7.20
C PHE A 57 -12.81 10.47 -8.62
N GLU A 58 -11.83 11.34 -8.74
CA GLU A 58 -11.04 11.46 -9.96
C GLU A 58 -10.29 10.16 -10.22
N LYS A 59 -9.69 9.62 -9.15
CA LYS A 59 -8.99 8.33 -9.19
C LYS A 59 -8.88 7.73 -7.82
N VAL A 60 -9.19 6.45 -7.72
CA VAL A 60 -8.82 5.62 -6.57
C VAL A 60 -7.97 4.48 -7.10
N GLY A 61 -6.79 4.31 -6.53
CA GLY A 61 -5.91 3.20 -6.86
C GLY A 61 -5.62 2.39 -5.61
N VAL A 62 -5.85 1.08 -5.69
CA VAL A 62 -5.51 0.14 -4.62
C VAL A 62 -4.59 -0.91 -5.20
N ASN A 63 -3.36 -0.94 -4.74
CA ASN A 63 -2.36 -1.89 -5.23
C ASN A 63 -1.96 -2.85 -4.12
N ILE A 64 -1.99 -4.13 -4.42
CA ILE A 64 -1.43 -5.15 -3.54
C ILE A 64 -0.25 -5.80 -4.23
N SER A 65 0.74 -6.21 -3.46
CA SER A 65 1.93 -6.86 -3.99
C SER A 65 2.46 -7.91 -3.04
N THR A 66 3.09 -8.93 -3.61
CA THR A 66 3.89 -9.91 -2.88
C THR A 66 5.11 -10.18 -3.76
N VAL A 67 6.26 -9.73 -3.31
CA VAL A 67 7.50 -9.75 -4.09
C VAL A 67 8.63 -10.28 -3.24
N SER A 68 9.63 -10.85 -3.91
CA SER A 68 10.85 -11.30 -3.26
C SER A 68 12.04 -11.11 -4.19
N GLY A 69 13.23 -11.10 -3.62
CA GLY A 69 14.45 -10.89 -4.38
C GLY A 69 15.63 -10.67 -3.46
N GLN A 70 16.68 -10.08 -4.01
CA GLN A 70 17.90 -9.75 -3.28
C GLN A 70 18.16 -8.26 -3.35
N PHE A 71 18.53 -7.67 -2.20
CA PHE A 71 19.00 -6.30 -2.18
C PHE A 71 20.40 -6.20 -2.81
N SER A 72 20.65 -5.12 -3.54
CA SER A 72 22.00 -4.79 -3.98
C SER A 72 22.87 -4.49 -2.77
N GLU A 73 24.20 -4.61 -2.92
CA GLU A 73 25.14 -4.32 -1.83
C GLU A 73 24.94 -2.91 -1.26
N GLU A 74 24.60 -1.95 -2.11
CA GLU A 74 24.35 -0.57 -1.70
C GLU A 74 23.19 -0.46 -0.73
N TYR A 75 22.11 -1.20 -0.97
CA TYR A 75 20.92 -1.16 -0.11
C TYR A 75 21.06 -2.00 1.14
N ARG A 76 21.92 -3.02 1.12
CA ARG A 76 22.10 -3.91 2.27
C ARG A 76 22.53 -3.17 3.54
N SER A 77 23.32 -2.11 3.40
CA SER A 77 23.75 -1.30 4.54
C SER A 77 22.64 -0.44 5.15
N LYS A 78 21.51 -0.29 4.43
CA LYS A 78 20.42 0.59 4.82
C LYS A 78 19.18 -0.16 5.28
N VAL A 79 19.10 -1.46 5.10
CA VAL A 79 17.92 -2.26 5.42
C VAL A 79 18.22 -3.21 6.57
N LYS A 80 17.29 -3.24 7.51
CA LYS A 80 17.36 -4.06 8.71
C LYS A 80 17.37 -5.56 8.38
N GLY A 81 18.26 -6.32 9.02
CA GLY A 81 18.33 -7.77 8.85
C GLY A 81 19.14 -8.26 7.65
N THR A 82 19.65 -7.36 6.81
CA THR A 82 20.38 -7.76 5.60
C THR A 82 21.81 -8.23 5.86
N GLU A 83 22.35 -7.97 7.03
CA GLU A 83 23.64 -8.53 7.49
C GLU A 83 23.57 -10.05 7.65
N GLN A 84 22.38 -10.60 7.86
CA GLN A 84 22.14 -12.04 7.97
C GLN A 84 21.85 -12.68 6.61
N SER A 85 21.14 -11.95 5.74
CA SER A 85 20.77 -12.44 4.42
C SER A 85 20.50 -11.27 3.46
N PRO A 86 20.98 -11.35 2.20
CA PRO A 86 20.66 -10.33 1.20
C PRO A 86 19.21 -10.47 0.67
N ASN A 87 18.56 -11.56 0.99
CA ASN A 87 17.22 -11.86 0.48
C ASN A 87 16.16 -11.06 1.20
N TYR A 88 15.12 -10.67 0.47
CA TYR A 88 13.95 -10.05 1.06
C TYR A 88 12.68 -10.70 0.53
N TRP A 89 11.65 -10.60 1.33
CA TRP A 89 10.27 -10.90 0.95
C TRP A 89 9.42 -9.77 1.49
N ALA A 90 8.51 -9.27 0.68
CA ALA A 90 7.65 -8.16 1.08
C ALA A 90 6.25 -8.36 0.51
N SER A 91 5.26 -8.09 1.32
CA SER A 91 3.87 -8.05 0.88
C SER A 91 3.21 -6.81 1.45
N GLY A 92 2.35 -6.17 0.67
CA GLY A 92 1.75 -4.96 1.14
C GLY A 92 0.59 -4.47 0.30
N ILE A 93 0.01 -3.39 0.77
CA ILE A 93 -1.09 -2.68 0.12
C ILE A 93 -0.79 -1.19 0.10
N SER A 94 -1.13 -0.53 -0.99
CA SER A 94 -1.11 0.92 -1.05
C SER A 94 -2.43 1.43 -1.63
N LEU A 95 -2.86 2.57 -1.13
CA LEU A 95 -4.11 3.21 -1.51
C LEU A 95 -3.84 4.67 -1.80
N VAL A 96 -4.33 5.15 -2.93
CA VAL A 96 -4.43 6.58 -3.22
C VAL A 96 -5.87 6.89 -3.57
N ALA A 97 -6.41 7.96 -3.01
CA ALA A 97 -7.75 8.42 -3.32
C ALA A 97 -7.71 9.92 -3.58
N HIS A 98 -7.97 10.29 -4.83
CA HIS A 98 -8.04 11.68 -5.27
C HIS A 98 -9.47 11.98 -5.68
N MET A 99 -10.04 13.02 -5.11
CA MET A 99 -11.44 13.40 -5.31
C MET A 99 -11.58 14.37 -6.48
N GLN A 100 -12.74 14.37 -7.11
CA GLN A 100 -13.06 15.34 -8.14
C GLN A 100 -13.08 16.77 -7.56
N SER A 101 -13.62 16.91 -6.36
CA SER A 101 -13.67 18.22 -5.71
C SER A 101 -12.33 18.57 -5.07
N PRO A 102 -11.74 19.75 -5.39
CA PRO A 102 -10.51 20.20 -4.74
C PRO A 102 -10.73 20.60 -3.27
N LYS A 103 -11.98 20.64 -2.82
CA LYS A 103 -12.31 20.95 -1.41
C LYS A 103 -12.09 19.76 -0.49
N VAL A 104 -11.93 18.56 -1.04
CA VAL A 104 -11.69 17.35 -0.25
C VAL A 104 -10.23 16.95 -0.41
N PRO A 105 -9.47 16.86 0.69
CA PRO A 105 -8.07 16.46 0.61
C PRO A 105 -7.87 15.08 0.00
N ALA A 106 -6.79 14.92 -0.75
CA ALA A 106 -6.37 13.61 -1.23
C ALA A 106 -5.92 12.76 -0.06
N PHE A 107 -6.17 11.46 -0.14
CA PHE A 107 -5.82 10.51 0.91
C PHE A 107 -4.85 9.47 0.36
N HIS A 108 -3.80 9.21 1.14
CA HIS A 108 -2.80 8.20 0.83
C HIS A 108 -2.58 7.31 2.04
N PHE A 109 -2.45 6.02 1.78
CA PHE A 109 -2.26 5.03 2.82
C PHE A 109 -1.44 3.86 2.27
N ASN A 110 -0.51 3.34 3.08
CA ASN A 110 0.15 2.09 2.75
C ASN A 110 0.54 1.35 4.02
N THR A 111 0.62 0.04 3.92
CA THR A 111 1.22 -0.80 4.95
C THR A 111 1.79 -2.03 4.27
N ARG A 112 2.85 -2.57 4.84
CA ARG A 112 3.53 -3.74 4.30
C ARG A 112 4.21 -4.54 5.40
N PHE A 113 4.36 -5.82 5.13
CA PHE A 113 5.14 -6.74 5.94
C PHE A 113 6.42 -7.06 5.19
N LEU A 114 7.55 -6.85 5.83
CA LEU A 114 8.88 -7.16 5.30
C LEU A 114 9.53 -8.27 6.09
N SER A 115 10.18 -9.17 5.36
CA SER A 115 10.95 -10.25 5.94
C SER A 115 12.33 -10.30 5.28
N THR A 116 13.35 -10.14 6.10
CA THR A 116 14.75 -10.29 5.74
C THR A 116 15.35 -11.28 6.74
N GLY A 117 16.50 -11.00 7.34
CA GLY A 117 16.93 -11.68 8.57
C GLY A 117 16.05 -11.30 9.76
N GLU A 118 15.32 -10.21 9.67
CA GLU A 118 14.32 -9.75 10.64
C GLU A 118 12.98 -9.55 9.96
N ASN A 119 11.92 -9.45 10.74
CA ASN A 119 10.55 -9.31 10.23
C ASN A 119 9.86 -8.12 10.89
N TRP A 120 9.20 -7.28 10.10
CA TRP A 120 8.49 -6.12 10.66
C TRP A 120 7.38 -5.64 9.73
N PHE A 121 6.43 -4.90 10.30
CA PHE A 121 5.46 -4.13 9.55
C PHE A 121 5.90 -2.67 9.51
N GLY A 122 5.58 -2.01 8.41
CA GLY A 122 5.75 -0.57 8.27
C GLY A 122 4.61 0.00 7.45
N GLY A 123 4.42 1.30 7.53
CA GLY A 123 3.40 1.96 6.75
C GLY A 123 3.27 3.43 7.08
N GLY A 124 2.35 4.07 6.41
CA GLY A 124 2.05 5.47 6.62
C GLY A 124 0.73 5.87 6.02
N ALA A 125 0.25 7.02 6.45
CA ALA A 125 -0.97 7.61 5.93
C ALA A 125 -0.86 9.13 5.99
N ASP A 126 -1.45 9.78 5.00
CA ASP A 126 -1.56 11.24 5.01
C ASP A 126 -2.82 11.71 4.31
N MET A 127 -3.21 12.92 4.63
CA MET A 127 -4.24 13.66 3.94
C MET A 127 -3.59 14.93 3.39
N THR A 128 -3.64 15.10 2.07
CA THR A 128 -2.97 16.21 1.38
C THR A 128 -4.02 17.18 0.83
N PRO A 129 -4.15 18.38 1.43
CA PRO A 129 -5.08 19.37 0.90
C PRO A 129 -4.60 19.92 -0.45
N THR A 130 -5.54 20.14 -1.35
CA THR A 130 -5.27 20.71 -2.68
C THR A 130 -5.58 22.19 -2.76
N LEU A 131 -6.21 22.75 -1.71
CA LEU A 131 -6.48 24.17 -1.57
C LEU A 131 -5.78 24.69 -0.30
N LEU A 132 -5.17 25.86 -0.38
CA LEU A 132 -4.49 26.49 0.76
C LEU A 132 -5.40 26.65 1.98
N SER A 133 -6.67 26.94 1.76
CA SER A 133 -7.66 27.11 2.85
C SER A 133 -7.88 25.85 3.68
N LEU A 134 -7.44 24.69 3.23
CA LEU A 134 -7.62 23.42 3.93
C LEU A 134 -6.40 22.99 4.73
N ILE A 135 -5.27 23.66 4.60
CA ILE A 135 -4.01 23.26 5.24
C ILE A 135 -4.16 23.12 6.76
N HIS A 136 -4.74 24.10 7.42
CA HIS A 136 -4.89 24.10 8.88
C HIS A 136 -5.93 23.08 9.38
N ILE A 137 -6.79 22.57 8.50
CA ILE A 137 -7.75 21.51 8.83
C ILE A 137 -7.05 20.16 8.86
N SER A 138 -6.13 19.92 7.93
CA SER A 138 -5.47 18.62 7.79
C SER A 138 -4.21 18.46 8.63
N GLU A 139 -3.49 19.54 8.96
CA GLU A 139 -2.25 19.47 9.72
C GLU A 139 -2.34 18.75 11.06
N PRO A 140 -3.34 19.04 11.92
CA PRO A 140 -3.43 18.37 13.22
C PRO A 140 -3.69 16.87 13.14
N THR A 141 -4.14 16.36 11.99
CA THR A 141 -4.46 14.95 11.79
C THR A 141 -3.40 14.21 11.01
N ARG A 142 -2.30 14.87 10.66
CA ARG A 142 -1.22 14.26 9.89
C ARG A 142 -0.35 13.39 10.80
N HIS A 143 -0.24 12.12 10.49
CA HIS A 143 0.59 11.16 11.21
C HIS A 143 1.56 10.49 10.23
N HIS A 144 2.84 10.43 10.64
CA HIS A 144 3.89 9.77 9.88
C HIS A 144 4.41 8.58 10.69
N VAL A 145 4.42 7.42 10.04
CA VAL A 145 4.86 6.16 10.66
C VAL A 145 6.04 5.60 9.88
#